data_395e3016d4bf457e5dfecd338fa020a6
#
_entry.id   395e3016d4bf457e5dfecd338fa020a6
#
_cell.length_a   1.000
_cell.length_b   1.000
_cell.length_c   1.000
_cell.angle_alpha   90.00
_cell.angle_beta   90.00
_cell.angle_gamma   90.00
#
_symmetry.space_group_name_H-M   'P 1'
#
loop_
_entity.id
_entity.type
_entity.pdbx_description
1 polymer ?
#
loop_
_entity_poly.entity_id
_entity_poly.type
_entity_poly.pdbx_seq_one_letter_code
_entity_poly.pdbx_strand_id
1 'polypeptide(L)'
;NSNGMPYTLRTNSDLFRIEKSNSNYIFIPVIQGVLESQTVTGTGLELQSFNIITKQTDHDNVTVTVNGEKWEKFDSIYDMKATSKGYLIKTGLSNGLDIYFGNGSFGMIPPTGSTIKIDYFISRGSNGNLNHSKDLTFKFQNEGIDSVGNSHNLNDVLEVKCTVAPIMGADPEDLAMNKLIAPLASKSFVLATPDHYEYFLSRYGMFSYLDAYNSTDDGYLDDDNVIYLFMLPDTKRKLTKN
;
A
#
# COMPACT_ATOMS: atom_id res chain seq x y z
N ASN A 1 -3.10 21.58 4.38
CA ASN A 1 -2.54 20.98 3.18
C ASN A 1 -2.55 22.01 2.05
N SER A 2 -1.38 22.50 1.62
CA SER A 2 -1.24 23.55 0.59
C SER A 2 -1.76 23.10 -0.78
N ASN A 3 -1.87 21.80 -1.04
CA ASN A 3 -2.26 21.23 -2.32
C ASN A 3 -3.71 20.72 -2.34
N GLY A 4 -4.49 20.93 -1.29
CA GLY A 4 -5.84 20.42 -1.18
C GLY A 4 -5.95 18.88 -1.19
N MET A 5 -4.84 18.16 -1.00
CA MET A 5 -4.84 16.71 -0.94
C MET A 5 -5.28 16.22 0.44
N PRO A 6 -6.20 15.25 0.51
CA PRO A 6 -6.58 14.64 1.77
C PRO A 6 -5.50 13.69 2.28
N TYR A 7 -5.30 13.70 3.59
CA TYR A 7 -4.47 12.75 4.32
C TYR A 7 -5.23 12.22 5.51
N THR A 8 -5.13 10.93 5.76
CA THR A 8 -5.75 10.27 6.89
C THR A 8 -4.70 9.83 7.90
N LEU A 9 -4.95 10.10 9.18
CA LEU A 9 -4.07 9.70 10.27
C LEU A 9 -4.18 8.19 10.53
N ARG A 10 -3.05 7.54 10.75
CA ARG A 10 -2.96 6.11 11.05
C ARG A 10 -2.53 5.91 12.51
N THR A 11 -3.44 6.19 13.43
CA THR A 11 -3.16 6.09 14.87
C THR A 11 -2.96 4.66 15.36
N ASN A 12 -3.47 3.66 14.63
CA ASN A 12 -3.33 2.23 14.96
C ASN A 12 -2.11 1.57 14.25
N SER A 13 -1.20 2.37 13.70
CA SER A 13 0.02 1.86 13.07
C SER A 13 1.12 1.63 14.11
N ASP A 14 1.96 0.61 13.90
CA ASP A 14 3.17 0.38 14.70
C ASP A 14 4.18 1.55 14.63
N LEU A 15 4.01 2.40 13.61
CA LEU A 15 4.81 3.62 13.45
C LEU A 15 4.31 4.79 14.32
N PHE A 16 3.13 4.66 14.95
CA PHE A 16 2.65 5.65 15.91
C PHE A 16 3.50 5.60 17.18
N ARG A 17 4.13 6.71 17.53
CA ARG A 17 4.97 6.78 18.73
C ARG A 17 4.90 8.15 19.38
N ILE A 18 5.01 8.16 20.69
CA ILE A 18 5.13 9.36 21.52
C ILE A 18 6.59 9.46 21.97
N GLU A 19 7.29 10.49 21.58
CA GLU A 19 8.63 10.78 22.10
C GLU A 19 8.54 11.65 23.35
N LYS A 20 9.00 11.10 24.47
CA LYS A 20 9.16 11.83 25.74
C LYS A 20 10.52 12.53 25.74
N SER A 21 10.70 13.55 24.93
CA SER A 21 11.80 14.49 25.07
C SER A 21 11.26 15.81 25.65
N ASN A 22 12.12 16.78 25.94
CA ASN A 22 11.73 18.10 26.49
C ASN A 22 10.71 18.89 25.65
N SER A 23 10.26 18.32 24.56
CA SER A 23 9.23 18.82 23.65
C SER A 23 8.20 17.71 23.47
N ASN A 24 6.94 18.04 23.68
CA ASN A 24 5.82 17.09 23.54
C ASN A 24 5.52 16.85 22.05
N TYR A 25 6.33 16.04 21.39
CA TYR A 25 6.09 15.64 20.02
C TYR A 25 5.42 14.27 19.96
N ILE A 26 4.44 14.14 19.05
CA ILE A 26 3.80 12.90 18.69
C ILE A 26 4.06 12.68 17.21
N PHE A 27 4.64 11.52 16.86
CA PHE A 27 4.81 11.13 15.47
C PHE A 27 3.59 10.29 15.06
N ILE A 28 2.89 10.73 14.04
CA ILE A 28 1.71 10.03 13.52
C ILE A 28 1.95 9.75 12.04
N PRO A 29 1.93 8.47 11.63
CA PRO A 29 1.97 8.13 10.22
C PRO A 29 0.67 8.57 9.56
N VAL A 30 0.79 9.11 8.35
CA VAL A 30 -0.34 9.54 7.52
C VAL A 30 -0.30 8.81 6.20
N ILE A 31 -1.47 8.52 5.65
CA ILE A 31 -1.65 7.99 4.31
C ILE A 31 -2.35 9.05 3.45
N GLN A 32 -1.88 9.23 2.21
CA GLN A 32 -2.58 10.08 1.26
C GLN A 32 -3.82 9.35 0.78
N GLY A 33 -4.99 9.86 1.11
CA GLY A 33 -6.26 9.28 0.70
C GLY A 33 -7.41 9.67 1.61
N VAL A 34 -8.60 9.35 1.13
CA VAL A 34 -9.84 9.46 1.88
C VAL A 34 -10.30 8.06 2.26
N LEU A 35 -10.63 7.88 3.54
CA LEU A 35 -11.24 6.65 4.02
C LEU A 35 -12.69 6.60 3.58
N GLU A 36 -13.04 5.54 2.86
CA GLU A 36 -14.39 5.23 2.42
C GLU A 36 -14.84 3.92 3.05
N SER A 37 -16.15 3.75 3.18
CA SER A 37 -16.76 2.56 3.76
C SER A 37 -17.91 2.07 2.91
N GLN A 38 -17.93 0.79 2.62
CA GLN A 38 -19.08 0.12 1.99
C GLN A 38 -19.61 -0.97 2.92
N THR A 39 -20.91 -1.05 3.05
CA THR A 39 -21.58 -2.10 3.83
C THR A 39 -22.37 -3.00 2.90
N VAL A 40 -22.16 -4.30 3.02
CA VAL A 40 -22.86 -5.32 2.24
C VAL A 40 -23.37 -6.42 3.17
N THR A 41 -24.30 -7.23 2.67
CA THR A 41 -24.90 -8.32 3.43
C THR A 41 -24.31 -9.67 3.00
N GLY A 42 -23.89 -10.46 3.96
CA GLY A 42 -23.37 -11.81 3.72
C GLY A 42 -24.45 -12.72 3.14
N THR A 43 -24.08 -13.51 2.13
CA THR A 43 -24.97 -14.44 1.44
C THR A 43 -24.99 -15.82 2.09
N GLY A 44 -23.96 -16.17 2.84
CA GLY A 44 -23.75 -17.52 3.39
C GLY A 44 -23.29 -18.54 2.36
N LEU A 45 -22.96 -18.11 1.13
CA LEU A 45 -22.48 -18.98 0.08
C LEU A 45 -20.95 -19.16 0.17
N GLU A 46 -20.50 -20.32 -0.26
CA GLU A 46 -19.06 -20.60 -0.43
C GLU A 46 -18.44 -19.62 -1.43
N LEU A 47 -17.20 -19.20 -1.16
CA LEU A 47 -16.44 -18.27 -2.02
C LEU A 47 -17.20 -17.00 -2.38
N GLN A 48 -18.13 -16.57 -1.51
CA GLN A 48 -18.83 -15.30 -1.76
C GLN A 48 -17.84 -14.16 -1.96
N SER A 49 -18.13 -13.29 -2.90
CA SER A 49 -17.29 -12.15 -3.22
C SER A 49 -18.09 -10.87 -3.33
N PHE A 50 -17.43 -9.77 -3.01
CA PHE A 50 -17.99 -8.43 -3.14
C PHE A 50 -17.01 -7.55 -3.92
N ASN A 51 -17.58 -6.76 -4.82
CA ASN A 51 -16.81 -5.91 -5.73
C ASN A 51 -16.96 -4.45 -5.33
N ILE A 52 -15.84 -3.75 -5.26
CA ILE A 52 -15.76 -2.30 -5.08
C ILE A 52 -15.27 -1.70 -6.40
N ILE A 53 -16.18 -1.10 -7.16
CA ILE A 53 -15.91 -0.53 -8.49
C ILE A 53 -15.44 0.93 -8.33
N THR A 54 -14.37 1.16 -7.61
CA THR A 54 -13.80 2.50 -7.48
C THR A 54 -12.36 2.48 -7.96
N LYS A 55 -12.05 3.32 -8.95
CA LYS A 55 -10.68 3.51 -9.42
C LYS A 55 -9.85 4.17 -8.30
N GLN A 56 -8.56 3.89 -8.29
CA GLN A 56 -7.61 4.45 -7.33
C GLN A 56 -7.81 3.96 -5.88
N THR A 57 -8.37 2.78 -5.70
CA THR A 57 -8.48 2.13 -4.40
C THR A 57 -7.12 1.57 -3.98
N ASP A 58 -6.73 1.85 -2.75
CA ASP A 58 -5.52 1.28 -2.15
C ASP A 58 -5.80 -0.17 -1.74
N HIS A 59 -5.08 -1.12 -2.34
CA HIS A 59 -5.24 -2.55 -2.11
C HIS A 59 -4.58 -3.05 -0.82
N ASP A 60 -3.68 -2.27 -0.25
CA ASP A 60 -2.93 -2.67 0.95
C ASP A 60 -3.64 -2.28 2.24
N ASN A 61 -4.37 -1.18 2.21
CA ASN A 61 -5.02 -0.62 3.39
C ASN A 61 -6.54 -0.84 3.38
N VAL A 62 -6.95 -2.09 3.28
CA VAL A 62 -8.34 -2.52 3.35
C VAL A 62 -8.58 -3.22 4.68
N THR A 63 -9.68 -2.91 5.34
CA THR A 63 -10.13 -3.58 6.56
C THR A 63 -11.54 -4.10 6.38
N VAL A 64 -11.74 -5.37 6.67
CA VAL A 64 -13.07 -6.00 6.61
C VAL A 64 -13.51 -6.39 8.01
N THR A 65 -14.74 -6.02 8.36
CA THR A 65 -15.39 -6.46 9.60
C THR A 65 -16.69 -7.18 9.27
N VAL A 66 -16.94 -8.30 9.95
CA VAL A 66 -18.18 -9.06 9.81
C VAL A 66 -18.88 -9.05 11.17
N ASN A 67 -20.11 -8.52 11.21
CA ASN A 67 -20.87 -8.31 12.45
C ASN A 67 -20.06 -7.55 13.53
N GLY A 68 -19.24 -6.58 13.12
CA GLY A 68 -18.41 -5.77 14.01
C GLY A 68 -17.07 -6.42 14.41
N GLU A 69 -16.83 -7.67 14.05
CA GLU A 69 -15.57 -8.36 14.31
C GLU A 69 -14.62 -8.21 13.13
N LYS A 70 -13.37 -7.81 13.39
CA LYS A 70 -12.34 -7.65 12.35
C LYS A 70 -11.87 -9.02 11.84
N TRP A 71 -11.88 -9.18 10.53
CA TRP A 71 -11.35 -10.35 9.83
C TRP A 71 -9.93 -10.06 9.34
N GLU A 72 -9.16 -11.11 9.09
CA GLU A 72 -7.75 -11.03 8.72
C GLU A 72 -7.59 -11.13 7.20
N LYS A 73 -6.68 -10.32 6.64
CA LYS A 73 -6.30 -10.39 5.22
C LYS A 73 -5.28 -11.53 5.03
N PHE A 74 -5.52 -12.38 4.05
CA PHE A 74 -4.61 -13.43 3.62
C PHE A 74 -4.20 -13.21 2.15
N ASP A 75 -3.04 -13.71 1.77
CA ASP A 75 -2.55 -13.61 0.38
C ASP A 75 -3.04 -14.79 -0.45
N SER A 76 -3.24 -15.95 0.15
CA SER A 76 -3.75 -17.14 -0.50
C SER A 76 -4.87 -17.79 0.31
N ILE A 77 -5.84 -18.39 -0.40
CA ILE A 77 -6.91 -19.16 0.25
C ILE A 77 -6.33 -20.39 0.99
N TYR A 78 -5.23 -20.94 0.50
CA TYR A 78 -4.58 -22.11 1.08
C TYR A 78 -3.87 -21.83 2.42
N ASP A 79 -3.65 -20.56 2.75
CA ASP A 79 -3.08 -20.14 4.02
C ASP A 79 -4.13 -20.11 5.16
N MET A 80 -5.42 -20.23 4.79
CA MET A 80 -6.52 -20.20 5.73
C MET A 80 -6.87 -21.62 6.21
N LYS A 81 -7.06 -21.77 7.52
CA LYS A 81 -7.70 -22.95 8.10
C LYS A 81 -9.23 -22.81 8.04
N ALA A 82 -9.96 -23.90 8.14
CA ALA A 82 -11.42 -23.88 8.13
C ALA A 82 -12.04 -22.91 9.14
N THR A 83 -11.36 -22.66 10.27
CA THR A 83 -11.80 -21.73 11.34
C THR A 83 -11.26 -20.31 11.19
N SER A 84 -10.44 -20.02 10.18
CA SER A 84 -9.87 -18.70 9.97
C SER A 84 -10.94 -17.72 9.53
N LYS A 85 -11.10 -16.63 10.26
CA LYS A 85 -11.92 -15.47 9.88
C LYS A 85 -11.11 -14.59 8.94
N GLY A 86 -11.07 -14.98 7.67
CA GLY A 86 -10.16 -14.41 6.69
C GLY A 86 -10.82 -13.99 5.39
N TYR A 87 -10.18 -13.08 4.70
CA TYR A 87 -10.55 -12.63 3.36
C TYR A 87 -9.31 -12.45 2.48
N LEU A 88 -9.54 -12.51 1.17
CA LEU A 88 -8.55 -12.24 0.13
C LEU A 88 -8.94 -10.98 -0.62
N ILE A 89 -7.95 -10.26 -1.12
CA ILE A 89 -8.14 -9.14 -2.02
C ILE A 89 -7.54 -9.48 -3.37
N LYS A 90 -8.32 -9.24 -4.42
CA LYS A 90 -7.84 -9.31 -5.81
C LYS A 90 -8.18 -8.01 -6.52
N THR A 91 -7.40 -7.69 -7.54
CA THR A 91 -7.71 -6.58 -8.42
C THR A 91 -8.95 -6.94 -9.23
N GLY A 92 -10.01 -6.17 -9.05
CA GLY A 92 -11.28 -6.34 -9.77
C GLY A 92 -11.30 -5.62 -11.10
N LEU A 93 -12.47 -5.62 -11.72
CA LEU A 93 -12.72 -4.85 -12.94
C LEU A 93 -12.47 -3.35 -12.69
N SER A 94 -11.93 -2.67 -13.68
CA SER A 94 -11.63 -1.22 -13.63
C SER A 94 -10.65 -0.81 -12.53
N ASN A 95 -9.73 -1.71 -12.12
CA ASN A 95 -8.78 -1.49 -11.02
C ASN A 95 -9.45 -1.25 -9.64
N GLY A 96 -10.67 -1.75 -9.49
CA GLY A 96 -11.34 -1.82 -8.19
C GLY A 96 -10.84 -2.99 -7.34
N LEU A 97 -11.54 -3.24 -6.24
CA LEU A 97 -11.23 -4.34 -5.32
C LEU A 97 -12.29 -5.42 -5.43
N ASP A 98 -11.84 -6.66 -5.54
CA ASP A 98 -12.66 -7.85 -5.32
C ASP A 98 -12.24 -8.49 -4.00
N ILE A 99 -13.18 -8.60 -3.08
CA ILE A 99 -12.98 -9.21 -1.77
C ILE A 99 -13.63 -10.58 -1.78
N TYR A 100 -12.84 -11.61 -1.54
CA TYR A 100 -13.27 -13.01 -1.51
C TYR A 100 -13.19 -13.58 -0.10
N PHE A 101 -14.16 -14.41 0.24
CA PHE A 101 -14.20 -15.13 1.50
C PHE A 101 -13.94 -16.62 1.31
N GLY A 102 -13.82 -17.35 2.41
CA GLY A 102 -13.54 -18.76 2.41
C GLY A 102 -14.70 -19.64 1.89
N ASN A 103 -14.43 -20.95 1.79
CA ASN A 103 -15.38 -21.97 1.36
C ASN A 103 -15.76 -22.96 2.47
N GLY A 104 -15.39 -22.67 3.72
CA GLY A 104 -15.62 -23.56 4.86
C GLY A 104 -14.52 -24.59 5.10
N SER A 105 -13.79 -25.00 4.07
CA SER A 105 -12.57 -25.82 4.21
C SER A 105 -11.33 -24.96 4.32
N PHE A 106 -11.28 -23.88 3.55
CA PHE A 106 -10.27 -22.83 3.56
C PHE A 106 -10.94 -21.50 3.88
N GLY A 107 -10.84 -21.08 5.14
CA GLY A 107 -11.50 -19.88 5.66
C GLY A 107 -12.99 -20.06 5.95
N MET A 108 -13.47 -19.35 6.96
CA MET A 108 -14.88 -19.32 7.32
C MET A 108 -15.72 -18.63 6.24
N ILE A 109 -16.97 -19.05 6.13
CA ILE A 109 -17.96 -18.39 5.28
C ILE A 109 -18.70 -17.35 6.16
N PRO A 110 -18.75 -16.06 5.75
CA PRO A 110 -19.61 -15.10 6.45
C PRO A 110 -21.07 -15.57 6.43
N PRO A 111 -21.74 -15.59 7.59
CA PRO A 111 -23.12 -16.09 7.71
C PRO A 111 -24.10 -15.32 6.83
N THR A 112 -25.16 -16.01 6.41
CA THR A 112 -26.28 -15.35 5.72
C THR A 112 -26.86 -14.25 6.59
N GLY A 113 -27.06 -13.08 6.01
CA GLY A 113 -27.59 -11.89 6.71
C GLY A 113 -26.59 -11.16 7.59
N SER A 114 -25.30 -11.62 7.64
CA SER A 114 -24.28 -10.88 8.38
C SER A 114 -24.00 -9.53 7.74
N THR A 115 -23.74 -8.53 8.59
CA THR A 115 -23.30 -7.21 8.14
C THR A 115 -21.81 -7.23 7.90
N ILE A 116 -21.40 -7.03 6.65
CA ILE A 116 -19.99 -6.97 6.23
C ILE A 116 -19.68 -5.52 5.91
N LYS A 117 -18.82 -4.89 6.72
CA LYS A 117 -18.32 -3.54 6.48
C LYS A 117 -16.90 -3.62 5.92
N ILE A 118 -16.69 -2.93 4.82
CA ILE A 118 -15.41 -2.86 4.12
C ILE A 118 -14.94 -1.41 4.16
N ASP A 119 -13.85 -1.16 4.87
CA ASP A 119 -13.21 0.14 4.95
C ASP A 119 -11.97 0.12 4.04
N TYR A 120 -11.85 1.09 3.14
CA TYR A 120 -10.77 1.20 2.17
C TYR A 120 -10.40 2.66 1.90
N PHE A 121 -9.22 2.89 1.33
CA PHE A 121 -8.76 4.23 0.98
C PHE A 121 -8.86 4.47 -0.52
N ILE A 122 -9.29 5.67 -0.89
CA ILE A 122 -9.16 6.21 -2.24
C ILE A 122 -7.98 7.16 -2.23
N SER A 123 -6.93 6.82 -2.98
CA SER A 123 -5.69 7.59 -3.08
C SER A 123 -5.55 8.26 -4.44
N ARG A 124 -4.53 9.10 -4.59
CA ARG A 124 -4.18 9.71 -5.89
C ARG A 124 -3.00 9.04 -6.57
N GLY A 125 -2.59 7.85 -6.10
CA GLY A 125 -1.48 7.12 -6.66
C GLY A 125 -0.19 7.94 -6.70
N SER A 126 0.52 7.92 -7.82
CA SER A 126 1.76 8.67 -8.03
C SER A 126 1.61 10.18 -7.86
N ASN A 127 0.43 10.74 -8.15
CA ASN A 127 0.14 12.16 -7.96
C ASN A 127 0.05 12.57 -6.47
N GLY A 128 -0.01 11.59 -5.56
CA GLY A 128 0.07 11.80 -4.12
C GLY A 128 1.49 12.00 -3.59
N ASN A 129 2.51 11.71 -4.38
CA ASN A 129 3.91 11.87 -4.00
C ASN A 129 4.32 13.34 -3.98
N LEU A 130 5.01 13.74 -2.93
CA LEU A 130 5.52 15.10 -2.77
C LEU A 130 7.03 15.08 -2.62
N ASN A 131 7.71 16.00 -3.33
CA ASN A 131 9.16 16.02 -3.41
C ASN A 131 9.84 16.67 -2.19
N HIS A 132 9.11 17.46 -1.41
CA HIS A 132 9.65 18.19 -0.27
C HIS A 132 8.76 18.07 0.96
N SER A 133 9.38 17.82 2.10
CA SER A 133 8.68 17.81 3.40
C SER A 133 8.56 19.22 4.03
N LYS A 134 9.53 20.11 3.73
CA LYS A 134 9.70 21.36 4.47
C LYS A 134 8.59 22.40 4.26
N ASP A 135 7.91 22.34 3.11
CA ASP A 135 6.89 23.34 2.75
C ASP A 135 5.46 22.80 2.91
N LEU A 136 5.31 21.63 3.52
CA LEU A 136 4.00 21.02 3.72
C LEU A 136 3.37 21.52 5.01
N THR A 137 2.28 22.27 4.86
CA THR A 137 1.41 22.64 5.96
C THR A 137 0.18 21.74 5.95
N PHE A 138 -0.11 21.13 7.09
CA PHE A 138 -1.31 20.34 7.29
C PHE A 138 -2.32 21.11 8.13
N LYS A 139 -3.59 20.95 7.80
CA LYS A 139 -4.69 21.44 8.62
C LYS A 139 -5.62 20.27 8.92
N PHE A 140 -6.03 20.18 10.17
CA PHE A 140 -7.09 19.27 10.56
C PHE A 140 -8.42 19.76 9.99
N GLN A 141 -9.18 18.85 9.42
CA GLN A 141 -10.53 19.14 8.91
C GLN A 141 -11.60 18.90 9.99
N ASN A 142 -11.33 17.99 10.90
CA ASN A 142 -12.23 17.61 11.96
C ASN A 142 -11.80 18.26 13.28
N GLU A 143 -12.77 18.53 14.12
CA GLU A 143 -12.54 18.95 15.51
C GLU A 143 -12.11 17.75 16.35
N GLY A 144 -11.32 18.00 17.38
CA GLY A 144 -10.95 17.03 18.38
C GLY A 144 -11.94 17.08 19.54
N ILE A 145 -12.22 15.96 20.17
CA ILE A 145 -13.05 15.87 21.38
C ILE A 145 -12.12 15.55 22.55
N ASP A 146 -12.17 16.36 23.61
CA ASP A 146 -11.41 16.11 24.83
C ASP A 146 -12.05 14.98 25.68
N SER A 147 -11.38 14.58 26.76
CA SER A 147 -11.85 13.54 27.66
C SER A 147 -13.13 13.88 28.41
N VAL A 148 -13.54 15.15 28.39
CA VAL A 148 -14.76 15.64 29.03
C VAL A 148 -15.91 15.80 28.04
N GLY A 149 -15.62 15.66 26.72
CA GLY A 149 -16.60 15.74 25.65
C GLY A 149 -16.71 17.11 24.98
N ASN A 150 -15.81 18.06 25.27
CA ASN A 150 -15.80 19.35 24.58
C ASN A 150 -15.11 19.24 23.22
N SER A 151 -15.66 19.95 22.24
CA SER A 151 -15.08 20.05 20.90
C SER A 151 -14.07 21.16 20.83
N HIS A 152 -12.92 20.89 20.21
CA HIS A 152 -11.82 21.84 20.02
C HIS A 152 -11.35 21.83 18.58
N ASN A 153 -11.12 23.01 18.01
CA ASN A 153 -10.42 23.14 16.74
C ASN A 153 -8.94 22.77 16.93
N LEU A 154 -8.54 21.62 16.39
CA LEU A 154 -7.18 21.10 16.56
C LEU A 154 -6.12 22.02 15.96
N ASN A 155 -6.46 22.86 14.97
CA ASN A 155 -5.51 23.79 14.36
C ASN A 155 -5.10 24.95 15.30
N ASP A 156 -5.87 25.20 16.36
CA ASP A 156 -5.58 26.27 17.33
C ASP A 156 -4.66 25.79 18.45
N VAL A 157 -4.59 24.46 18.66
CA VAL A 157 -3.83 23.85 19.78
C VAL A 157 -2.64 23.01 19.32
N LEU A 158 -2.61 22.55 18.06
CA LEU A 158 -1.56 21.67 17.54
C LEU A 158 -0.86 22.30 16.34
N GLU A 159 0.45 22.29 16.36
CA GLU A 159 1.30 22.59 15.20
C GLU A 159 1.71 21.28 14.52
N VAL A 160 1.41 21.14 13.23
CA VAL A 160 1.76 19.94 12.47
C VAL A 160 2.92 20.23 11.54
N LYS A 161 4.00 19.47 11.70
CA LYS A 161 5.19 19.51 10.84
C LYS A 161 5.36 18.18 10.10
N CYS A 162 5.62 18.24 8.82
CA CYS A 162 5.98 17.07 8.05
C CYS A 162 7.46 16.76 8.25
N THR A 163 7.79 15.57 8.75
CA THR A 163 9.17 15.12 8.95
C THR A 163 9.73 14.37 7.75
N VAL A 164 8.86 13.68 7.02
CA VAL A 164 9.20 12.88 5.83
C VAL A 164 8.19 13.19 4.74
N ALA A 165 8.67 13.48 3.53
CA ALA A 165 7.78 13.72 2.40
C ALA A 165 6.95 12.46 2.10
N PRO A 166 5.65 12.60 1.76
CA PRO A 166 4.84 11.50 1.27
C PRO A 166 5.43 10.95 -0.03
N ILE A 167 5.79 9.68 -0.01
CA ILE A 167 6.38 8.93 -1.12
C ILE A 167 5.71 7.56 -1.23
N MET A 168 6.07 6.79 -2.25
CA MET A 168 5.59 5.42 -2.51
C MET A 168 4.16 5.33 -3.06
N GLY A 169 3.54 6.45 -3.43
CA GLY A 169 2.33 6.38 -4.23
C GLY A 169 2.66 5.88 -5.63
N ALA A 170 1.97 4.84 -6.10
CA ALA A 170 2.08 4.29 -7.44
C ALA A 170 0.71 4.25 -8.10
N ASP A 171 0.70 4.43 -9.42
CA ASP A 171 -0.52 4.23 -10.20
C ASP A 171 -0.69 2.73 -10.49
N PRO A 172 -1.93 2.26 -10.73
CA PRO A 172 -2.15 0.89 -11.13
C PRO A 172 -1.36 0.57 -12.39
N GLU A 173 -0.66 -0.55 -12.38
CA GLU A 173 0.08 -1.01 -13.55
C GLU A 173 -0.88 -1.34 -14.71
N ASP A 174 -0.44 -1.02 -15.93
CA ASP A 174 -1.19 -1.40 -17.12
C ASP A 174 -1.20 -2.93 -17.30
N LEU A 175 -2.36 -3.48 -17.67
CA LEU A 175 -2.52 -4.91 -17.92
C LEU A 175 -1.53 -5.46 -18.97
N ALA A 176 -1.17 -4.63 -19.96
CA ALA A 176 -0.18 -5.00 -20.97
C ALA A 176 1.22 -5.15 -20.36
N MET A 177 1.59 -4.24 -19.47
CA MET A 177 2.85 -4.28 -18.74
C MET A 177 2.88 -5.49 -17.78
N ASN A 178 1.77 -5.74 -17.06
CA ASN A 178 1.66 -6.90 -16.17
C ASN A 178 1.82 -8.23 -16.90
N LYS A 179 1.29 -8.37 -18.11
CA LYS A 179 1.49 -9.57 -18.94
C LYS A 179 2.96 -9.76 -19.35
N LEU A 180 3.68 -8.68 -19.56
CA LEU A 180 5.11 -8.73 -19.88
C LEU A 180 5.95 -9.09 -18.65
N ILE A 181 5.60 -8.54 -17.49
CA ILE A 181 6.36 -8.67 -16.24
C ILE A 181 6.03 -9.98 -15.51
N ALA A 182 4.81 -10.52 -15.62
CA ALA A 182 4.38 -11.71 -14.90
C ALA A 182 5.29 -12.95 -15.09
N PRO A 183 5.80 -13.27 -16.29
CA PRO A 183 6.76 -14.36 -16.46
C PRO A 183 8.08 -14.13 -15.73
N LEU A 184 8.55 -12.88 -15.64
CA LEU A 184 9.76 -12.52 -14.91
C LEU A 184 9.53 -12.57 -13.40
N ALA A 185 8.38 -12.08 -12.94
CA ALA A 185 7.99 -12.13 -11.54
C ALA A 185 7.91 -13.55 -10.98
N SER A 186 7.39 -14.49 -11.78
CA SER A 186 7.29 -15.90 -11.38
C SER A 186 8.65 -16.60 -11.26
N LYS A 187 9.69 -16.06 -11.89
CA LYS A 187 11.07 -16.58 -11.86
C LYS A 187 11.97 -15.87 -10.85
N SER A 188 11.50 -14.81 -10.22
CA SER A 188 12.33 -13.88 -9.42
C SER A 188 12.75 -14.39 -8.03
N PHE A 189 12.48 -15.63 -7.68
CA PHE A 189 13.00 -16.22 -6.44
C PHE A 189 14.50 -16.51 -6.48
N VAL A 190 15.11 -16.54 -7.67
CA VAL A 190 16.53 -16.73 -7.87
C VAL A 190 17.04 -15.67 -8.85
N LEU A 191 17.93 -14.79 -8.38
CA LEU A 191 18.58 -13.79 -9.23
C LEU A 191 19.71 -14.51 -10.00
N ALA A 192 19.39 -15.11 -11.15
CA ALA A 192 20.31 -15.93 -11.93
C ALA A 192 20.65 -15.37 -13.32
N THR A 193 19.85 -14.46 -13.83
CA THR A 193 20.05 -13.83 -15.15
C THR A 193 20.02 -12.31 -15.05
N PRO A 194 20.62 -11.55 -15.98
CA PRO A 194 20.58 -10.10 -16.00
C PRO A 194 19.15 -9.55 -15.85
N ASP A 195 18.19 -10.07 -16.61
CA ASP A 195 16.78 -9.68 -16.57
C ASP A 195 16.16 -9.79 -15.17
N HIS A 196 16.59 -10.79 -14.38
CA HIS A 196 16.09 -10.95 -13.01
C HIS A 196 16.56 -9.82 -12.09
N TYR A 197 17.81 -9.33 -12.28
CA TYR A 197 18.33 -8.20 -11.52
C TYR A 197 17.66 -6.90 -11.92
N GLU A 198 17.45 -6.66 -13.22
CA GLU A 198 16.72 -5.48 -13.70
C GLU A 198 15.31 -5.44 -13.13
N TYR A 199 14.56 -6.54 -13.25
CA TYR A 199 13.23 -6.64 -12.71
C TYR A 199 13.19 -6.39 -11.20
N PHE A 200 14.09 -7.04 -10.45
CA PHE A 200 14.15 -6.90 -9.00
C PHE A 200 14.44 -5.47 -8.57
N LEU A 201 15.41 -4.82 -9.20
CA LEU A 201 15.83 -3.46 -8.86
C LEU A 201 14.83 -2.39 -9.33
N SER A 202 14.17 -2.60 -10.47
CA SER A 202 13.16 -1.67 -10.99
C SER A 202 12.00 -1.45 -10.02
N ARG A 203 11.67 -2.47 -9.21
CA ARG A 203 10.60 -2.38 -8.21
C ARG A 203 10.84 -1.33 -7.12
N TYR A 204 12.08 -0.94 -6.89
CA TYR A 204 12.41 0.09 -5.89
C TYR A 204 12.14 1.53 -6.38
N GLY A 205 11.86 1.73 -7.67
CA GLY A 205 11.53 3.04 -8.23
C GLY A 205 12.59 4.13 -7.99
N MET A 206 13.86 3.72 -7.81
CA MET A 206 14.97 4.64 -7.49
C MET A 206 15.82 5.01 -8.71
N PHE A 207 15.58 4.35 -9.83
CA PHE A 207 16.39 4.46 -11.03
C PHE A 207 15.54 4.96 -12.20
N SER A 208 16.05 5.91 -12.95
CA SER A 208 15.44 6.39 -14.21
C SER A 208 15.82 5.51 -15.39
N TYR A 209 16.96 4.82 -15.27
CA TYR A 209 17.42 3.80 -16.21
C TYR A 209 18.16 2.71 -15.46
N LEU A 210 17.92 1.48 -15.83
CA LEU A 210 18.55 0.30 -15.27
C LEU A 210 18.81 -0.67 -16.42
N ASP A 211 20.02 -1.21 -16.47
CA ASP A 211 20.44 -2.20 -17.45
C ASP A 211 21.37 -3.21 -16.78
N ALA A 212 21.18 -4.49 -17.07
CA ALA A 212 21.99 -5.56 -16.51
C ALA A 212 22.49 -6.43 -17.66
N TYR A 213 23.76 -6.73 -17.67
CA TYR A 213 24.40 -7.53 -18.72
C TYR A 213 25.49 -8.42 -18.16
N ASN A 214 25.83 -9.46 -18.87
CA ASN A 214 26.89 -10.41 -18.54
C ASN A 214 27.83 -10.59 -19.73
N SER A 215 28.85 -11.44 -19.58
CA SER A 215 29.87 -11.72 -20.62
C SER A 215 29.29 -12.29 -21.93
N THR A 216 28.09 -12.86 -21.91
CA THR A 216 27.41 -13.36 -23.11
C THR A 216 26.72 -12.27 -23.90
N ASP A 217 26.33 -11.17 -23.25
CA ASP A 217 25.70 -10.03 -23.91
C ASP A 217 26.71 -9.09 -24.51
N ASP A 218 27.89 -8.98 -23.88
CA ASP A 218 29.01 -8.15 -24.35
C ASP A 218 30.29 -9.00 -24.39
N GLY A 219 30.71 -9.36 -25.58
CA GLY A 219 31.88 -10.19 -25.82
C GLY A 219 33.26 -9.61 -25.40
N TYR A 220 33.27 -8.45 -24.74
CA TYR A 220 34.45 -7.81 -24.17
C TYR A 220 34.62 -8.07 -22.67
N LEU A 221 33.68 -8.75 -22.02
CA LEU A 221 33.75 -9.07 -20.61
C LEU A 221 34.31 -10.48 -20.41
N ASP A 222 35.47 -10.58 -19.75
CA ASP A 222 36.20 -11.85 -19.54
C ASP A 222 35.73 -12.63 -18.30
N ASP A 223 34.83 -12.07 -17.49
CA ASP A 223 34.41 -12.66 -16.21
C ASP A 223 33.17 -13.51 -16.36
N ASP A 224 33.31 -14.81 -16.37
CA ASP A 224 32.20 -15.75 -16.25
C ASP A 224 31.51 -15.62 -14.86
N ASN A 225 30.19 -15.71 -14.84
CA ASN A 225 29.35 -15.58 -13.64
C ASN A 225 29.33 -14.20 -12.96
N VAL A 226 29.70 -13.15 -13.66
CA VAL A 226 29.55 -11.77 -13.21
C VAL A 226 28.41 -11.10 -13.94
N ILE A 227 27.57 -10.38 -13.21
CA ILE A 227 26.53 -9.52 -13.76
C ILE A 227 26.91 -8.07 -13.49
N TYR A 228 27.01 -7.31 -14.55
CA TYR A 228 27.28 -5.88 -14.52
C TYR A 228 25.95 -5.12 -14.52
N LEU A 229 25.84 -4.17 -13.60
CA LEU A 229 24.66 -3.33 -13.46
C LEU A 229 25.00 -1.90 -13.82
N PHE A 230 24.35 -1.38 -14.84
CA PHE A 230 24.34 0.04 -15.15
C PHE A 230 23.09 0.68 -14.59
N MET A 231 23.26 1.61 -13.64
CA MET A 231 22.15 2.21 -12.90
C MET A 231 22.25 3.73 -13.01
N LEU A 232 21.23 4.35 -13.56
CA LEU A 232 21.07 5.80 -13.57
C LEU A 232 20.03 6.19 -12.52
N PRO A 233 20.40 6.87 -11.43
CA PRO A 233 19.43 7.28 -10.43
C PRO A 233 18.43 8.28 -11.03
N ASP A 234 17.22 8.30 -10.52
CA ASP A 234 16.29 9.39 -10.80
C ASP A 234 16.98 10.72 -10.42
N THR A 235 16.89 11.72 -11.28
CA THR A 235 17.66 13.00 -11.22
C THR A 235 17.59 13.73 -9.88
N LYS A 236 16.70 13.32 -9.00
CA LYS A 236 16.50 13.87 -7.65
C LYS A 236 17.27 13.13 -6.56
N ARG A 237 17.96 12.02 -6.87
CA ARG A 237 18.70 11.23 -5.89
C ARG A 237 20.17 11.12 -6.27
N LYS A 238 21.05 11.35 -5.30
CA LYS A 238 22.48 11.07 -5.45
C LYS A 238 22.77 9.71 -4.84
N LEU A 239 23.45 8.85 -5.60
CA LEU A 239 24.05 7.65 -5.06
C LEU A 239 25.24 8.05 -4.20
N THR A 240 25.20 7.74 -2.92
CA THR A 240 26.35 7.88 -2.02
C THR A 240 27.07 6.54 -1.92
N LYS A 241 28.37 6.55 -2.15
CA LYS A 241 29.21 5.38 -1.88
C LYS A 241 29.33 5.23 -0.36
N ASN A 242 28.83 4.15 0.21
CA ASN A 242 29.09 3.76 1.60
C ASN A 242 30.44 3.05 1.69
#